data_a32b56f10a31a5007450dd09e839530a
#
_entry.id   a32b56f10a31a5007450dd09e839530a
#
_cell.length_a   1.000
_cell.length_b   1.000
_cell.length_c   1.000
_cell.angle_alpha   90.00
_cell.angle_beta   90.00
_cell.angle_gamma   90.00
#
_symmetry.space_group_name_H-M   'P 1'
#
loop_
_entity.id
_entity.type
_entity.pdbx_description
1 polymer ?
#
loop_
_entity_poly.entity_id
_entity_poly.type
_entity_poly.pdbx_seq_one_letter_code
_entity_poly.pdbx_strand_id
1 'polypeptide(L)'
;MNKFSKKLRNKSFTENLIGINPELISKVVNSINNNEKESILSLINELHPADTADLLETLANEERKKLVYILKYNFPPETLPAMNVPILIDIIEDFEIEQLSKMLLELDTDDIIYVLEICEEKFRRKIVKGLPKDLQSLIRKALNYNQDSAGRIMQTDYVSIPVSWNIGQVVDYLRMSKRIPDEFYALFAVDSRHIPIGTVPLHIAMRKERNIKISEIMTTNPKIVNVNDKGKDVAFLFDQYELTSAPVVDNRGRLIGMITVDDVLDLIREKADEDMHKLAGVLGEGDLYLAAFKTARSRFGWLAINLITAILASISIALFSTAIEKLVSLAILMPIVASMGGNAGTQTLTVAVRAMATRELTSSNSLRVFGKEILVGAYNGLFFAFLIGVITGVWFKDYLLGLIIGLAMLFNLILAGTFGAAIPIILSYFKIDPAVAATVILTTITDILGFVIFLGLANYLLM
;
A
#
# COMPACT_ATOMS: atom_id res chain seq x y z
N MET A 1 30.27 -42.55 -0.96
CA MET A 1 29.91 -41.21 -0.39
C MET A 1 29.99 -40.11 -1.46
N ASN A 2 29.27 -40.17 -2.58
CA ASN A 2 29.36 -39.08 -3.57
C ASN A 2 28.16 -38.94 -4.53
N LYS A 3 27.01 -39.51 -4.23
CA LYS A 3 25.78 -39.30 -5.02
C LYS A 3 24.68 -38.53 -4.26
N PHE A 4 24.76 -38.46 -2.92
CA PHE A 4 23.81 -37.73 -2.10
C PHE A 4 24.14 -36.22 -2.00
N SER A 5 25.41 -35.82 -2.09
CA SER A 5 25.84 -34.43 -2.01
C SER A 5 25.59 -33.61 -3.30
N LYS A 6 25.43 -34.29 -4.45
CA LYS A 6 25.18 -33.65 -5.75
C LYS A 6 23.71 -33.36 -6.01
N LYS A 7 22.79 -34.05 -5.30
CA LYS A 7 21.33 -33.81 -5.41
C LYS A 7 20.83 -32.65 -4.51
N LEU A 8 21.62 -32.30 -3.50
CA LEU A 8 21.33 -31.16 -2.61
C LEU A 8 21.93 -29.82 -3.09
N ARG A 9 22.79 -29.83 -4.10
CA ARG A 9 23.48 -28.65 -4.62
C ARG A 9 22.78 -27.95 -5.79
N ASN A 10 21.73 -28.53 -6.35
CA ASN A 10 21.01 -28.02 -7.54
C ASN A 10 19.54 -27.68 -7.32
N LYS A 11 19.05 -27.70 -6.07
CA LYS A 11 17.83 -26.94 -5.72
C LYS A 11 18.30 -25.57 -5.26
N SER A 12 18.08 -24.56 -6.06
CA SER A 12 18.40 -23.18 -5.70
C SER A 12 17.72 -22.88 -4.35
N PHE A 13 18.48 -22.41 -3.39
CA PHE A 13 18.02 -22.04 -2.04
C PHE A 13 16.89 -21.02 -2.10
N THR A 14 16.72 -20.37 -3.25
CA THR A 14 15.68 -19.39 -3.54
C THR A 14 14.32 -19.98 -3.95
N GLU A 15 14.27 -21.22 -4.49
CA GLU A 15 13.00 -21.85 -4.88
C GLU A 15 12.19 -22.42 -3.70
N ASN A 16 12.81 -22.59 -2.53
CA ASN A 16 12.15 -23.12 -1.33
C ASN A 16 11.86 -22.03 -0.27
N LEU A 17 12.19 -20.76 -0.55
CA LEU A 17 12.07 -19.68 0.44
C LEU A 17 10.91 -18.74 0.17
N ILE A 18 10.30 -18.75 -1.00
CA ILE A 18 9.28 -17.76 -1.38
C ILE A 18 8.18 -18.43 -2.18
N GLY A 19 6.99 -18.51 -1.58
CA GLY A 19 5.76 -18.88 -2.26
C GLY A 19 5.57 -20.37 -2.52
N ILE A 20 4.42 -20.68 -3.07
CA ILE A 20 3.99 -22.07 -3.33
C ILE A 20 4.69 -22.62 -4.56
N ASN A 21 5.30 -23.80 -4.38
CA ASN A 21 5.93 -24.53 -5.48
C ASN A 21 4.86 -25.06 -6.46
N PRO A 22 5.00 -24.89 -7.80
CA PRO A 22 4.10 -25.47 -8.80
C PRO A 22 3.87 -26.99 -8.66
N GLU A 23 4.86 -27.72 -8.14
CA GLU A 23 4.71 -29.15 -7.84
C GLU A 23 3.67 -29.39 -6.72
N LEU A 24 3.62 -28.53 -5.71
CA LEU A 24 2.65 -28.61 -4.62
C LEU A 24 1.23 -28.33 -5.13
N ILE A 25 1.07 -27.28 -5.93
CA ILE A 25 -0.22 -26.94 -6.56
C ILE A 25 -0.73 -28.15 -7.35
N SER A 26 0.13 -28.74 -8.19
CA SER A 26 -0.24 -29.91 -8.98
C SER A 26 -0.62 -31.13 -8.13
N LYS A 27 0.07 -31.35 -7.00
CA LYS A 27 -0.26 -32.43 -6.05
C LYS A 27 -1.60 -32.18 -5.39
N VAL A 28 -1.86 -30.94 -4.90
CA VAL A 28 -3.12 -30.58 -4.26
C VAL A 28 -4.28 -30.72 -5.26
N VAL A 29 -4.14 -30.20 -6.49
CA VAL A 29 -5.17 -30.34 -7.54
C VAL A 29 -5.46 -31.80 -7.86
N ASN A 30 -4.43 -32.64 -7.98
CA ASN A 30 -4.60 -34.08 -8.22
C ASN A 30 -5.33 -34.76 -7.03
N SER A 31 -4.95 -34.47 -5.80
CA SER A 31 -5.61 -35.01 -4.60
C SER A 31 -7.07 -34.53 -4.46
N ILE A 32 -7.36 -33.28 -4.87
CA ILE A 32 -8.75 -32.74 -4.92
C ILE A 32 -9.56 -33.53 -5.96
N ASN A 33 -9.01 -33.78 -7.15
CA ASN A 33 -9.69 -34.50 -8.22
C ASN A 33 -9.92 -35.98 -7.88
N ASN A 34 -9.00 -36.58 -7.11
CA ASN A 34 -9.10 -37.97 -6.63
C ASN A 34 -9.91 -38.10 -5.33
N ASN A 35 -10.40 -37.03 -4.72
CA ASN A 35 -11.07 -36.99 -3.41
C ASN A 35 -10.23 -37.60 -2.25
N GLU A 36 -8.92 -37.42 -2.27
CA GLU A 36 -7.97 -37.92 -1.26
C GLU A 36 -7.89 -36.98 -0.05
N LYS A 37 -8.89 -36.99 0.83
CA LYS A 37 -8.99 -36.07 1.97
C LYS A 37 -7.79 -36.10 2.91
N GLU A 38 -7.30 -37.28 3.29
CA GLU A 38 -6.17 -37.42 4.21
C GLU A 38 -4.87 -36.83 3.64
N SER A 39 -4.64 -37.05 2.33
CA SER A 39 -3.49 -36.47 1.63
C SER A 39 -3.56 -34.94 1.62
N ILE A 40 -4.75 -34.37 1.35
CA ILE A 40 -4.96 -32.92 1.36
C ILE A 40 -4.72 -32.34 2.76
N LEU A 41 -5.31 -32.93 3.81
CA LEU A 41 -5.14 -32.47 5.18
C LEU A 41 -3.68 -32.52 5.63
N SER A 42 -2.94 -33.58 5.27
CA SER A 42 -1.52 -33.67 5.60
C SER A 42 -0.68 -32.60 4.90
N LEU A 43 -0.98 -32.32 3.61
CA LEU A 43 -0.28 -31.29 2.84
C LEU A 43 -0.54 -29.88 3.39
N ILE A 44 -1.78 -29.57 3.74
CA ILE A 44 -2.15 -28.25 4.27
C ILE A 44 -1.61 -28.03 5.68
N ASN A 45 -1.64 -29.05 6.55
CA ASN A 45 -1.10 -28.94 7.92
C ASN A 45 0.42 -28.72 7.97
N GLU A 46 1.15 -29.02 6.89
CA GLU A 46 2.58 -28.74 6.76
C GLU A 46 2.87 -27.32 6.25
N LEU A 47 1.84 -26.60 5.77
CA LEU A 47 1.98 -25.25 5.22
C LEU A 47 1.79 -24.20 6.29
N HIS A 48 2.50 -23.09 6.13
CA HIS A 48 2.20 -21.87 6.87
C HIS A 48 0.83 -21.32 6.42
N PRO A 49 0.04 -20.68 7.31
CA PRO A 49 -1.25 -20.08 6.93
C PRO A 49 -1.16 -19.13 5.71
N ALA A 50 -0.11 -18.32 5.62
CA ALA A 50 0.14 -17.45 4.46
C ALA A 50 0.33 -18.25 3.15
N ASP A 51 1.07 -19.38 3.19
CA ASP A 51 1.23 -20.24 2.01
C ASP A 51 -0.10 -20.91 1.63
N THR A 52 -0.94 -21.20 2.62
CA THR A 52 -2.31 -21.73 2.38
C THR A 52 -3.20 -20.67 1.72
N ALA A 53 -3.05 -19.40 2.08
CA ALA A 53 -3.72 -18.29 1.41
C ALA A 53 -3.31 -18.18 -0.07
N ASP A 54 -2.00 -18.15 -0.33
CA ASP A 54 -1.45 -18.13 -1.70
C ASP A 54 -1.93 -19.33 -2.53
N LEU A 55 -2.02 -20.52 -1.94
CA LEU A 55 -2.56 -21.71 -2.58
C LEU A 55 -4.02 -21.51 -3.00
N LEU A 56 -4.86 -21.04 -2.07
CA LEU A 56 -6.26 -20.76 -2.34
C LEU A 56 -6.44 -19.69 -3.43
N GLU A 57 -5.58 -18.69 -3.48
CA GLU A 57 -5.59 -17.64 -4.50
C GLU A 57 -5.20 -18.16 -5.89
N THR A 58 -4.26 -19.09 -5.94
CA THR A 58 -3.76 -19.66 -7.21
C THR A 58 -4.72 -20.66 -7.84
N LEU A 59 -5.55 -21.34 -7.03
CA LEU A 59 -6.49 -22.35 -7.50
C LEU A 59 -7.65 -21.74 -8.30
N ALA A 60 -8.12 -22.48 -9.31
CA ALA A 60 -9.37 -22.15 -10.00
C ALA A 60 -10.57 -22.20 -9.03
N ASN A 61 -11.61 -21.42 -9.30
CA ASN A 61 -12.76 -21.27 -8.39
C ASN A 61 -13.38 -22.60 -7.96
N GLU A 62 -13.54 -23.54 -8.91
CA GLU A 62 -14.10 -24.87 -8.63
C GLU A 62 -13.21 -25.72 -7.70
N GLU A 63 -11.88 -25.66 -7.90
CA GLU A 63 -10.91 -26.37 -7.09
C GLU A 63 -10.80 -25.76 -5.69
N ARG A 64 -10.80 -24.43 -5.62
CA ARG A 64 -10.82 -23.66 -4.36
C ARG A 64 -12.03 -24.03 -3.51
N LYS A 65 -13.24 -24.03 -4.07
CA LYS A 65 -14.47 -24.41 -3.34
C LYS A 65 -14.40 -25.83 -2.82
N LYS A 66 -13.90 -26.77 -3.62
CA LYS A 66 -13.71 -28.16 -3.17
C LYS A 66 -12.69 -28.24 -2.03
N LEU A 67 -11.58 -27.52 -2.12
CA LEU A 67 -10.57 -27.48 -1.06
C LEU A 67 -11.14 -26.91 0.23
N VAL A 68 -11.82 -25.76 0.19
CA VAL A 68 -12.47 -25.15 1.35
C VAL A 68 -13.50 -26.10 1.97
N TYR A 69 -14.28 -26.79 1.14
CA TYR A 69 -15.25 -27.78 1.63
C TYR A 69 -14.57 -28.97 2.34
N ILE A 70 -13.41 -29.43 1.83
CA ILE A 70 -12.65 -30.53 2.44
C ILE A 70 -12.04 -30.07 3.77
N LEU A 71 -11.52 -28.87 3.81
CA LEU A 71 -10.89 -28.25 5.00
C LEU A 71 -11.90 -27.80 6.05
N LYS A 72 -13.17 -27.72 5.74
CA LYS A 72 -14.24 -27.08 6.51
C LYS A 72 -14.00 -26.97 8.03
N TYR A 73 -13.67 -28.07 8.71
CA TYR A 73 -13.43 -28.12 10.16
C TYR A 73 -11.96 -27.99 10.58
N ASN A 74 -11.05 -28.08 9.63
CA ASN A 74 -9.60 -28.02 9.84
C ASN A 74 -9.00 -26.85 9.03
N PHE A 75 -9.79 -25.84 8.73
CA PHE A 75 -9.31 -24.64 8.03
C PHE A 75 -8.47 -23.81 9.00
N PRO A 76 -7.20 -23.47 8.65
CA PRO A 76 -6.37 -22.65 9.52
C PRO A 76 -6.95 -21.22 9.56
N PRO A 77 -7.38 -20.71 10.73
CA PRO A 77 -8.03 -19.39 10.81
C PRO A 77 -7.13 -18.24 10.35
N GLU A 78 -5.83 -18.30 10.65
CA GLU A 78 -4.84 -17.30 10.30
C GLU A 78 -4.64 -17.14 8.78
N THR A 79 -5.19 -18.07 8.00
CA THR A 79 -5.24 -17.96 6.53
C THR A 79 -6.20 -16.84 6.07
N LEU A 80 -7.25 -16.53 6.87
CA LEU A 80 -8.27 -15.54 6.49
C LEU A 80 -7.69 -14.13 6.29
N PRO A 81 -6.95 -13.56 7.25
CA PRO A 81 -6.39 -12.22 7.08
C PRO A 81 -5.29 -12.13 6.02
N ALA A 82 -4.64 -13.27 5.69
CA ALA A 82 -3.58 -13.31 4.68
C ALA A 82 -4.08 -13.32 3.22
N MET A 83 -5.40 -13.46 2.99
CA MET A 83 -5.98 -13.58 1.65
C MET A 83 -6.35 -12.22 1.03
N ASN A 84 -6.29 -12.16 -0.31
CA ASN A 84 -6.84 -11.05 -1.08
C ASN A 84 -8.36 -10.90 -0.88
N VAL A 85 -8.82 -9.66 -0.68
CA VAL A 85 -10.21 -9.32 -0.32
C VAL A 85 -11.29 -10.01 -1.18
N PRO A 86 -11.22 -10.05 -2.53
CA PRO A 86 -12.26 -10.71 -3.32
C PRO A 86 -12.39 -12.20 -3.05
N ILE A 87 -11.26 -12.87 -2.80
CA ILE A 87 -11.22 -14.32 -2.53
C ILE A 87 -11.67 -14.60 -1.11
N LEU A 88 -11.25 -13.77 -0.16
CA LEU A 88 -11.69 -13.84 1.23
C LEU A 88 -13.21 -13.73 1.35
N ILE A 89 -13.84 -12.79 0.64
CA ILE A 89 -15.30 -12.63 0.62
C ILE A 89 -15.97 -13.92 0.12
N ASP A 90 -15.52 -14.47 -1.02
CA ASP A 90 -16.08 -15.69 -1.59
C ASP A 90 -15.97 -16.87 -0.60
N ILE A 91 -14.86 -16.99 0.11
CA ILE A 91 -14.62 -18.08 1.07
C ILE A 91 -15.43 -17.90 2.35
N ILE A 92 -15.52 -16.68 2.89
CA ILE A 92 -16.28 -16.40 4.12
C ILE A 92 -17.78 -16.71 3.91
N GLU A 93 -18.33 -16.46 2.73
CA GLU A 93 -19.71 -16.72 2.41
C GLU A 93 -20.05 -18.23 2.37
N ASP A 94 -19.05 -19.08 2.12
CA ASP A 94 -19.21 -20.55 2.10
C ASP A 94 -19.22 -21.17 3.51
N PHE A 95 -18.83 -20.43 4.57
CA PHE A 95 -18.84 -20.91 5.95
C PHE A 95 -20.18 -20.65 6.67
N GLU A 96 -20.54 -21.57 7.56
CA GLU A 96 -21.64 -21.36 8.50
C GLU A 96 -21.22 -20.32 9.56
N ILE A 97 -22.15 -19.44 9.96
CA ILE A 97 -21.88 -18.37 10.92
C ILE A 97 -21.28 -18.88 12.24
N GLU A 98 -21.77 -20.03 12.72
CA GLU A 98 -21.27 -20.62 13.97
C GLU A 98 -19.82 -21.10 13.84
N GLN A 99 -19.48 -21.67 12.69
CA GLN A 99 -18.11 -22.12 12.39
C GLN A 99 -17.18 -20.93 12.24
N LEU A 100 -17.56 -19.94 11.44
CA LEU A 100 -16.78 -18.73 11.26
C LEU A 100 -16.56 -17.99 12.58
N SER A 101 -17.59 -17.91 13.44
CA SER A 101 -17.46 -17.33 14.77
C SER A 101 -16.43 -18.06 15.65
N LYS A 102 -16.32 -19.40 15.53
CA LYS A 102 -15.30 -20.18 16.24
C LYS A 102 -13.90 -19.93 15.70
N MET A 103 -13.76 -19.89 14.38
CA MET A 103 -12.47 -19.59 13.72
C MET A 103 -11.95 -18.21 14.13
N LEU A 104 -12.82 -17.20 14.15
CA LEU A 104 -12.45 -15.85 14.56
C LEU A 104 -11.98 -15.74 16.02
N LEU A 105 -12.33 -16.69 16.90
CA LEU A 105 -11.85 -16.70 18.28
C LEU A 105 -10.39 -17.14 18.43
N GLU A 106 -9.82 -17.71 17.37
CA GLU A 106 -8.42 -18.16 17.33
C GLU A 106 -7.50 -17.08 16.72
N LEU A 107 -8.07 -15.97 16.21
CA LEU A 107 -7.34 -14.85 15.62
C LEU A 107 -7.09 -13.73 16.65
N ASP A 108 -6.09 -12.91 16.36
CA ASP A 108 -5.84 -11.66 17.08
C ASP A 108 -6.96 -10.63 16.83
N THR A 109 -7.09 -9.67 17.74
CA THR A 109 -8.25 -8.74 17.71
C THR A 109 -8.30 -7.88 16.46
N ASP A 110 -7.19 -7.45 15.94
CA ASP A 110 -7.04 -6.66 14.70
C ASP A 110 -7.41 -7.49 13.47
N ASP A 111 -6.98 -8.74 13.39
CA ASP A 111 -7.34 -9.69 12.34
C ASP A 111 -8.85 -9.96 12.31
N ILE A 112 -9.45 -10.13 13.50
CA ILE A 112 -10.92 -10.25 13.62
C ILE A 112 -11.61 -9.01 13.05
N ILE A 113 -11.10 -7.83 13.37
CA ILE A 113 -11.66 -6.55 12.90
C ILE A 113 -11.52 -6.45 11.39
N TYR A 114 -10.34 -6.78 10.83
CA TYR A 114 -10.09 -6.79 9.39
C TYR A 114 -11.08 -7.70 8.65
N VAL A 115 -11.20 -8.96 9.06
CA VAL A 115 -12.15 -9.92 8.44
C VAL A 115 -13.60 -9.45 8.54
N LEU A 116 -13.99 -8.88 9.69
CA LEU A 116 -15.35 -8.38 9.89
C LEU A 116 -15.63 -7.10 9.09
N GLU A 117 -14.64 -6.27 8.84
CA GLU A 117 -14.79 -5.03 8.07
C GLU A 117 -15.15 -5.29 6.61
N ILE A 118 -14.55 -6.32 6.02
CA ILE A 118 -14.79 -6.75 4.64
C ILE A 118 -16.20 -7.32 4.47
N CYS A 119 -16.78 -7.91 5.53
CA CYS A 119 -18.12 -8.51 5.49
C CYS A 119 -19.22 -7.47 5.30
N GLU A 120 -20.24 -7.81 4.53
CA GLU A 120 -21.48 -7.01 4.47
C GLU A 120 -22.09 -6.79 5.87
N GLU A 121 -22.64 -5.61 6.12
CA GLU A 121 -23.15 -5.22 7.45
C GLU A 121 -24.13 -6.21 8.06
N LYS A 122 -25.03 -6.78 7.25
CA LYS A 122 -26.01 -7.78 7.73
C LYS A 122 -25.33 -9.07 8.18
N PHE A 123 -24.33 -9.52 7.45
CA PHE A 123 -23.58 -10.74 7.74
C PHE A 123 -22.67 -10.52 8.95
N ARG A 124 -21.90 -9.44 8.97
CA ARG A 124 -21.08 -9.00 10.11
C ARG A 124 -21.86 -8.97 11.43
N ARG A 125 -23.07 -8.39 11.44
CA ARG A 125 -23.91 -8.33 12.64
C ARG A 125 -24.30 -9.72 13.18
N LYS A 126 -24.47 -10.71 12.30
CA LYS A 126 -24.77 -12.08 12.70
C LYS A 126 -23.55 -12.77 13.31
N ILE A 127 -22.38 -12.63 12.69
CA ILE A 127 -21.12 -13.18 13.19
C ILE A 127 -20.82 -12.59 14.58
N VAL A 128 -20.85 -11.26 14.72
CA VAL A 128 -20.56 -10.58 15.99
C VAL A 128 -21.50 -11.05 17.11
N LYS A 129 -22.78 -11.37 16.81
CA LYS A 129 -23.69 -11.94 17.82
C LYS A 129 -23.29 -13.34 18.30
N GLY A 130 -22.57 -14.11 17.48
CA GLY A 130 -22.06 -15.45 17.82
C GLY A 130 -20.83 -15.42 18.74
N LEU A 131 -20.14 -14.26 18.86
CA LEU A 131 -18.93 -14.11 19.66
C LEU A 131 -19.24 -13.86 21.15
N PRO A 132 -18.28 -14.09 22.08
CA PRO A 132 -18.41 -13.74 23.49
C PRO A 132 -18.71 -12.26 23.71
N LYS A 133 -19.50 -11.94 24.75
CA LYS A 133 -19.95 -10.56 25.01
C LYS A 133 -18.80 -9.55 25.19
N ASP A 134 -17.72 -9.96 25.81
CA ASP A 134 -16.53 -9.11 26.02
C ASP A 134 -15.91 -8.75 24.68
N LEU A 135 -15.71 -9.71 23.79
CA LEU A 135 -15.18 -9.51 22.45
C LEU A 135 -16.15 -8.68 21.57
N GLN A 136 -17.48 -8.91 21.67
CA GLN A 136 -18.44 -8.05 20.98
C GLN A 136 -18.30 -6.57 21.34
N SER A 137 -18.01 -6.29 22.61
CA SER A 137 -17.83 -4.90 23.08
C SER A 137 -16.54 -4.29 22.54
N LEU A 138 -15.45 -5.04 22.46
CA LEU A 138 -14.17 -4.63 21.89
C LEU A 138 -14.32 -4.36 20.37
N ILE A 139 -14.88 -5.30 19.63
CA ILE A 139 -15.12 -5.17 18.18
C ILE A 139 -15.99 -3.94 17.87
N ARG A 140 -17.07 -3.72 18.63
CA ARG A 140 -17.91 -2.54 18.43
C ARG A 140 -17.17 -1.23 18.67
N LYS A 141 -16.27 -1.18 19.65
CA LYS A 141 -15.42 0.00 19.89
C LYS A 141 -14.44 0.19 18.72
N ALA A 142 -13.76 -0.87 18.31
CA ALA A 142 -12.80 -0.82 17.23
C ALA A 142 -13.45 -0.39 15.91
N LEU A 143 -14.62 -0.94 15.57
CA LEU A 143 -15.38 -0.55 14.37
C LEU A 143 -15.92 0.91 14.41
N ASN A 144 -15.95 1.57 15.56
CA ASN A 144 -16.30 2.99 15.67
C ASN A 144 -15.11 3.93 15.43
N TYR A 145 -13.88 3.45 15.47
CA TYR A 145 -12.73 4.26 15.09
C TYR A 145 -12.69 4.49 13.57
N ASN A 146 -12.00 5.54 13.15
CA ASN A 146 -11.81 5.80 11.73
C ASN A 146 -11.03 4.65 11.08
N GLN A 147 -11.39 4.25 9.86
CA GLN A 147 -10.73 3.16 9.13
C GLN A 147 -9.21 3.33 9.02
N ASP A 148 -8.73 4.55 8.82
CA ASP A 148 -7.31 4.88 8.72
C ASP A 148 -6.74 5.37 10.08
N SER A 149 -7.11 4.74 11.20
CA SER A 149 -6.62 5.12 12.52
C SER A 149 -5.94 3.98 13.27
N ALA A 150 -5.01 4.34 14.15
CA ALA A 150 -4.33 3.41 15.05
C ALA A 150 -5.29 2.51 15.84
N GLY A 151 -6.45 3.04 16.22
CA GLY A 151 -7.47 2.27 16.93
C GLY A 151 -8.13 1.17 16.09
N ARG A 152 -7.96 1.19 14.77
CA ARG A 152 -8.49 0.17 13.88
C ARG A 152 -7.53 -1.00 13.73
N ILE A 153 -6.22 -0.73 13.74
CA ILE A 153 -5.15 -1.72 13.55
C ILE A 153 -4.50 -2.17 14.86
N MET A 154 -4.93 -1.66 16.03
CA MET A 154 -4.35 -2.03 17.31
C MET A 154 -4.86 -3.38 17.78
N GLN A 155 -3.95 -4.16 18.36
CA GLN A 155 -4.25 -5.34 19.16
C GLN A 155 -4.64 -4.93 20.57
N THR A 156 -5.62 -5.62 21.17
CA THR A 156 -6.05 -5.36 22.55
C THR A 156 -5.33 -6.25 23.56
N ASP A 157 -4.62 -7.26 23.08
CA ASP A 157 -3.86 -8.21 23.87
C ASP A 157 -2.43 -7.67 24.01
N TYR A 158 -2.10 -7.15 25.20
CA TYR A 158 -0.80 -6.58 25.52
C TYR A 158 -0.39 -6.88 26.97
N VAL A 159 0.90 -6.80 27.25
CA VAL A 159 1.42 -7.01 28.61
C VAL A 159 1.75 -5.67 29.25
N SER A 160 0.95 -5.29 30.26
CA SER A 160 1.22 -4.11 31.10
C SER A 160 1.66 -4.53 32.50
N ILE A 161 2.64 -3.82 33.03
CA ILE A 161 3.24 -4.07 34.34
C ILE A 161 3.34 -2.77 35.14
N PRO A 162 3.10 -2.79 36.46
CA PRO A 162 3.33 -1.64 37.30
C PRO A 162 4.81 -1.26 37.36
N VAL A 163 5.14 0.02 37.21
CA VAL A 163 6.52 0.52 37.30
C VAL A 163 7.21 0.22 38.60
N SER A 164 6.43 0.01 39.68
CA SER A 164 6.93 -0.29 41.02
C SER A 164 7.43 -1.75 41.20
N TRP A 165 7.10 -2.63 40.25
CA TRP A 165 7.51 -4.04 40.34
C TRP A 165 9.01 -4.21 40.08
N ASN A 166 9.53 -5.34 40.59
CA ASN A 166 10.85 -5.84 40.22
C ASN A 166 10.74 -6.96 39.18
N ILE A 167 11.86 -7.34 38.61
CA ILE A 167 11.94 -8.38 37.57
C ILE A 167 11.37 -9.71 38.08
N GLY A 168 11.60 -10.05 39.34
CA GLY A 168 11.08 -11.29 39.95
C GLY A 168 9.54 -11.34 39.87
N GLN A 169 8.88 -10.25 40.23
CA GLN A 169 7.42 -10.14 40.17
C GLN A 169 6.91 -10.22 38.74
N VAL A 170 7.62 -9.61 37.80
CA VAL A 170 7.26 -9.67 36.36
C VAL A 170 7.35 -11.11 35.85
N VAL A 171 8.47 -11.80 36.09
CA VAL A 171 8.66 -13.19 35.64
C VAL A 171 7.61 -14.12 36.25
N ASP A 172 7.29 -13.92 37.52
CA ASP A 172 6.28 -14.74 38.21
C ASP A 172 4.88 -14.45 37.62
N TYR A 173 4.57 -13.20 37.34
CA TYR A 173 3.33 -12.79 36.64
C TYR A 173 3.22 -13.43 35.26
N LEU A 174 4.28 -13.35 34.44
CA LEU A 174 4.31 -13.94 33.10
C LEU A 174 4.10 -15.46 33.10
N ARG A 175 4.56 -16.16 34.16
CA ARG A 175 4.41 -17.62 34.28
C ARG A 175 3.05 -18.05 34.83
N MET A 176 2.43 -17.24 35.66
CA MET A 176 1.20 -17.60 36.38
C MET A 176 -0.08 -17.08 35.68
N SER A 177 0.01 -16.04 34.91
CA SER A 177 -1.15 -15.44 34.29
C SER A 177 -1.55 -16.17 32.99
N LYS A 178 -2.81 -16.55 32.89
CA LYS A 178 -3.40 -17.16 31.69
C LYS A 178 -3.90 -16.11 30.68
N ARG A 179 -3.75 -14.83 30.98
CA ARG A 179 -4.25 -13.71 30.15
C ARG A 179 -3.14 -13.00 29.38
N ILE A 180 -1.98 -13.61 29.27
CA ILE A 180 -0.85 -13.07 28.54
C ILE A 180 -0.99 -13.55 27.11
N PRO A 181 -0.84 -12.67 26.09
CA PRO A 181 -0.78 -13.09 24.70
C PRO A 181 0.38 -14.08 24.49
N ASP A 182 0.21 -15.00 23.55
CA ASP A 182 1.22 -16.01 23.25
C ASP A 182 2.47 -15.36 22.64
N GLU A 183 2.32 -14.29 21.88
CA GLU A 183 3.40 -13.51 21.29
C GLU A 183 3.41 -12.07 21.82
N PHE A 184 4.55 -11.61 22.32
CA PHE A 184 4.80 -10.22 22.69
C PHE A 184 6.29 -9.92 22.75
N TYR A 185 6.68 -8.71 22.38
CA TYR A 185 8.08 -8.28 22.29
C TYR A 185 8.50 -7.37 23.43
N ALA A 186 7.57 -6.66 24.02
CA ALA A 186 7.82 -5.66 25.05
C ALA A 186 6.76 -5.67 26.16
N LEU A 187 7.18 -5.24 27.34
CA LEU A 187 6.33 -5.00 28.49
C LEU A 187 6.12 -3.49 28.64
N PHE A 188 4.88 -3.06 28.78
CA PHE A 188 4.54 -1.65 28.96
C PHE A 188 4.47 -1.32 30.47
N ALA A 189 5.42 -0.53 30.94
CA ALA A 189 5.42 -0.06 32.32
C ALA A 189 4.42 1.09 32.50
N VAL A 190 3.42 0.88 33.36
CA VAL A 190 2.33 1.83 33.57
C VAL A 190 2.34 2.43 34.98
N ASP A 191 1.81 3.64 35.11
CA ASP A 191 1.55 4.30 36.39
C ASP A 191 0.22 3.81 37.00
N SER A 192 -0.15 4.35 38.18
CA SER A 192 -1.40 4.03 38.88
C SER A 192 -2.67 4.42 38.11
N ARG A 193 -2.56 5.28 37.09
CA ARG A 193 -3.66 5.69 36.20
C ARG A 193 -3.69 4.90 34.91
N HIS A 194 -2.84 3.87 34.79
CA HIS A 194 -2.69 3.05 33.59
C HIS A 194 -2.13 3.83 32.37
N ILE A 195 -1.31 4.85 32.64
CA ILE A 195 -0.60 5.61 31.60
C ILE A 195 0.75 4.94 31.36
N PRO A 196 1.12 4.60 30.10
CA PRO A 196 2.41 4.02 29.80
C PRO A 196 3.53 5.08 29.97
N ILE A 197 4.46 4.80 30.89
CA ILE A 197 5.59 5.69 31.21
C ILE A 197 6.93 5.12 30.80
N GLY A 198 6.98 3.86 30.41
CA GLY A 198 8.17 3.20 29.92
C GLY A 198 7.87 1.89 29.22
N THR A 199 8.86 1.40 28.48
CA THR A 199 8.83 0.08 27.82
C THR A 199 10.04 -0.72 28.25
N VAL A 200 9.89 -2.03 28.45
CA VAL A 200 10.95 -2.97 28.74
C VAL A 200 10.90 -4.08 27.70
N PRO A 201 11.86 -4.16 26.78
CA PRO A 201 11.97 -5.30 25.86
C PRO A 201 12.09 -6.62 26.66
N LEU A 202 11.38 -7.66 26.21
CA LEU A 202 11.33 -8.94 26.92
C LEU A 202 12.74 -9.53 27.16
N HIS A 203 13.62 -9.44 26.15
CA HIS A 203 15.00 -9.95 26.28
C HIS A 203 15.82 -9.20 27.32
N ILE A 204 15.54 -7.92 27.58
CA ILE A 204 16.19 -7.16 28.67
C ILE A 204 15.68 -7.65 30.01
N ALA A 205 14.37 -7.84 30.20
CA ALA A 205 13.78 -8.35 31.41
C ALA A 205 14.33 -9.72 31.76
N MET A 206 14.49 -10.63 30.80
CA MET A 206 14.99 -11.99 31.00
C MET A 206 16.48 -12.08 31.40
N ARG A 207 17.28 -11.04 31.13
CA ARG A 207 18.74 -11.01 31.38
C ARG A 207 19.13 -10.33 32.69
N LYS A 208 18.18 -9.68 33.36
CA LYS A 208 18.44 -8.93 34.58
C LYS A 208 18.11 -9.76 35.83
N GLU A 209 18.74 -9.40 36.95
CA GLU A 209 18.50 -10.04 38.23
C GLU A 209 17.09 -9.73 38.74
N ARG A 210 16.52 -10.70 39.48
CA ARG A 210 15.11 -10.66 39.92
C ARG A 210 14.78 -9.49 40.88
N ASN A 211 15.76 -8.93 41.60
CA ASN A 211 15.62 -7.83 42.54
C ASN A 211 15.62 -6.43 41.92
N ILE A 212 16.06 -6.31 40.65
CA ILE A 212 16.12 -5.03 39.93
C ILE A 212 14.71 -4.52 39.66
N LYS A 213 14.47 -3.23 39.89
CA LYS A 213 13.18 -2.59 39.64
C LYS A 213 12.99 -2.28 38.16
N ILE A 214 11.72 -2.34 37.71
CA ILE A 214 11.35 -2.00 36.35
C ILE A 214 11.75 -0.55 36.01
N SER A 215 11.57 0.37 36.96
CA SER A 215 11.95 1.79 36.82
C SER A 215 13.46 2.00 36.52
N GLU A 216 14.32 1.06 36.81
CA GLU A 216 15.78 1.16 36.61
C GLU A 216 16.20 0.68 35.20
N ILE A 217 15.39 -0.14 34.55
CA ILE A 217 15.73 -0.79 33.28
C ILE A 217 14.82 -0.40 32.11
N MET A 218 13.68 0.23 32.40
CA MET A 218 12.76 0.65 31.35
C MET A 218 13.33 1.80 30.52
N THR A 219 13.05 1.79 29.25
CA THR A 219 13.24 2.96 28.40
C THR A 219 12.15 3.97 28.75
N THR A 220 12.55 5.11 29.29
CA THR A 220 11.63 6.19 29.65
C THR A 220 11.18 6.94 28.39
N ASN A 221 10.01 7.59 28.45
CA ASN A 221 9.40 8.29 27.31
C ASN A 221 9.20 7.38 26.08
N PRO A 222 8.41 6.32 26.22
CA PRO A 222 8.11 5.44 25.10
C PRO A 222 7.45 6.23 23.97
N LYS A 223 7.63 5.77 22.75
CA LYS A 223 6.87 6.31 21.63
C LYS A 223 5.44 5.82 21.74
N ILE A 224 4.54 6.73 22.04
CA ILE A 224 3.13 6.45 22.30
C ILE A 224 2.34 6.83 21.05
N VAL A 225 1.41 5.96 20.66
CA VAL A 225 0.46 6.19 19.58
C VAL A 225 -0.90 6.54 20.18
N ASN A 226 -1.55 7.60 19.70
CA ASN A 226 -2.93 7.89 20.08
C ASN A 226 -3.88 7.07 19.20
N VAL A 227 -4.96 6.61 19.77
CA VAL A 227 -6.00 5.81 19.08
C VAL A 227 -6.54 6.46 17.81
N ASN A 228 -6.47 7.78 17.70
CA ASN A 228 -6.93 8.56 16.54
C ASN A 228 -5.80 8.92 15.55
N ASP A 229 -4.56 8.55 15.83
CA ASP A 229 -3.45 8.80 14.91
C ASP A 229 -3.68 8.02 13.62
N LYS A 230 -3.32 8.65 12.49
CA LYS A 230 -3.50 8.02 11.19
C LYS A 230 -2.49 6.89 10.97
N GLY A 231 -2.89 5.84 10.28
CA GLY A 231 -2.02 4.71 9.97
C GLY A 231 -0.68 5.11 9.35
N LYS A 232 -0.66 6.07 8.41
CA LYS A 232 0.59 6.59 7.83
C LYS A 232 1.52 7.28 8.86
N ASP A 233 0.95 7.90 9.91
CA ASP A 233 1.74 8.55 10.95
C ASP A 233 2.32 7.50 11.90
N VAL A 234 1.56 6.41 12.14
CA VAL A 234 2.03 5.23 12.87
C VAL A 234 3.15 4.53 12.10
N ALA A 235 2.97 4.27 10.81
CA ALA A 235 3.97 3.67 9.95
C ALA A 235 5.28 4.47 9.96
N PHE A 236 5.19 5.79 9.82
CA PHE A 236 6.34 6.67 9.92
C PHE A 236 7.04 6.61 11.28
N LEU A 237 6.28 6.52 12.38
CA LEU A 237 6.82 6.39 13.74
C LEU A 237 7.64 5.10 13.89
N PHE A 238 7.11 3.97 13.39
CA PHE A 238 7.77 2.68 13.45
C PHE A 238 9.06 2.65 12.62
N ASP A 239 9.00 3.15 11.39
CA ASP A 239 10.16 3.25 10.49
C ASP A 239 11.25 4.18 11.07
N GLN A 240 10.88 5.38 11.51
CA GLN A 240 11.82 6.39 12.03
C GLN A 240 12.54 5.94 13.31
N TYR A 241 11.89 5.18 14.18
CA TYR A 241 12.43 4.78 15.48
C TYR A 241 12.72 3.29 15.59
N GLU A 242 12.61 2.52 14.49
CA GLU A 242 12.86 1.08 14.41
C GLU A 242 12.10 0.30 15.52
N LEU A 243 10.81 0.64 15.69
CA LEU A 243 10.01 0.06 16.74
C LEU A 243 9.57 -1.37 16.38
N THR A 244 9.63 -2.28 17.35
CA THR A 244 9.02 -3.64 17.24
C THR A 244 7.57 -3.65 17.72
N SER A 245 7.22 -2.77 18.67
CA SER A 245 5.87 -2.56 19.16
C SER A 245 5.74 -1.18 19.80
N ALA A 246 4.53 -0.63 19.78
CA ALA A 246 4.21 0.66 20.41
C ALA A 246 2.92 0.59 21.22
N PRO A 247 2.85 1.23 22.40
CA PRO A 247 1.63 1.32 23.19
C PRO A 247 0.63 2.28 22.56
N VAL A 248 -0.64 1.88 22.46
CA VAL A 248 -1.74 2.72 22.01
C VAL A 248 -2.53 3.24 23.21
N VAL A 249 -2.80 4.55 23.22
CA VAL A 249 -3.50 5.21 24.31
C VAL A 249 -4.81 5.86 23.86
N ASP A 250 -5.75 5.95 24.80
CA ASP A 250 -6.97 6.72 24.62
C ASP A 250 -6.71 8.26 24.72
N ASN A 251 -7.75 9.06 24.50
CA ASN A 251 -7.66 10.52 24.62
C ASN A 251 -7.31 11.02 26.04
N ARG A 252 -7.31 10.13 27.04
CA ARG A 252 -6.90 10.44 28.42
C ARG A 252 -5.47 9.94 28.72
N GLY A 253 -4.77 9.42 27.69
CA GLY A 253 -3.42 8.88 27.83
C GLY A 253 -3.34 7.48 28.45
N ARG A 254 -4.44 6.77 28.62
CA ARG A 254 -4.45 5.43 29.22
C ARG A 254 -4.17 4.38 28.15
N LEU A 255 -3.36 3.41 28.49
CA LEU A 255 -3.03 2.27 27.64
C LEU A 255 -4.30 1.44 27.35
N ILE A 256 -4.62 1.24 26.07
CA ILE A 256 -5.80 0.51 25.63
C ILE A 256 -5.49 -0.58 24.60
N GLY A 257 -4.28 -0.61 24.08
CA GLY A 257 -3.84 -1.57 23.08
C GLY A 257 -2.36 -1.42 22.77
N MET A 258 -1.89 -2.20 21.82
CA MET A 258 -0.58 -2.07 21.19
C MET A 258 -0.70 -2.23 19.70
N ILE A 259 0.32 -1.79 18.96
CA ILE A 259 0.53 -2.08 17.55
C ILE A 259 1.90 -2.75 17.44
N THR A 260 2.02 -3.75 16.61
CA THR A 260 3.25 -4.49 16.37
C THR A 260 3.82 -4.16 14.99
N VAL A 261 5.07 -4.56 14.73
CA VAL A 261 5.78 -4.21 13.48
C VAL A 261 5.20 -4.93 12.27
N ASP A 262 4.68 -6.13 12.44
CA ASP A 262 3.99 -6.93 11.43
C ASP A 262 2.74 -6.23 10.90
N ASP A 263 1.85 -5.75 11.79
CA ASP A 263 0.67 -4.95 11.43
C ASP A 263 1.06 -3.68 10.64
N VAL A 264 2.17 -3.05 11.05
CA VAL A 264 2.68 -1.85 10.38
C VAL A 264 3.29 -2.17 9.01
N LEU A 265 3.94 -3.32 8.85
CA LEU A 265 4.48 -3.75 7.56
C LEU A 265 3.35 -3.98 6.53
N ASP A 266 2.25 -4.60 6.96
CA ASP A 266 1.08 -4.79 6.12
C ASP A 266 0.44 -3.45 5.74
N LEU A 267 0.31 -2.53 6.69
CA LEU A 267 -0.16 -1.17 6.44
C LEU A 267 0.74 -0.42 5.44
N ILE A 268 2.06 -0.52 5.56
CA ILE A 268 3.01 0.12 4.64
C ILE A 268 2.85 -0.45 3.24
N ARG A 269 2.73 -1.78 3.13
CA ARG A 269 2.55 -2.48 1.86
C ARG A 269 1.23 -2.08 1.20
N GLU A 270 0.12 -2.14 1.93
CA GLU A 270 -1.20 -1.73 1.46
C GLU A 270 -1.21 -0.29 0.94
N LYS A 271 -0.60 0.64 1.70
CA LYS A 271 -0.53 2.05 1.29
C LYS A 271 0.37 2.26 0.06
N ALA A 272 1.47 1.54 -0.05
CA ALA A 272 2.33 1.61 -1.24
C ALA A 272 1.61 1.10 -2.49
N ASP A 273 0.87 0.01 -2.38
CA ASP A 273 0.08 -0.56 -3.47
C ASP A 273 -1.09 0.38 -3.83
N GLU A 274 -1.77 0.95 -2.85
CA GLU A 274 -2.84 1.95 -3.04
C GLU A 274 -2.32 3.19 -3.79
N ASP A 275 -1.17 3.74 -3.39
CA ASP A 275 -0.55 4.90 -4.03
C ASP A 275 -0.14 4.58 -5.48
N MET A 276 0.41 3.39 -5.73
CA MET A 276 0.77 2.93 -7.08
C MET A 276 -0.47 2.81 -7.97
N HIS A 277 -1.54 2.20 -7.47
CA HIS A 277 -2.82 2.08 -8.20
C HIS A 277 -3.43 3.45 -8.49
N LYS A 278 -3.42 4.36 -7.53
CA LYS A 278 -3.93 5.73 -7.69
C LYS A 278 -3.18 6.52 -8.76
N LEU A 279 -1.84 6.43 -8.78
CA LEU A 279 -1.02 7.08 -9.81
C LEU A 279 -1.33 6.55 -11.22
N ALA A 280 -1.69 5.27 -11.33
CA ALA A 280 -2.12 4.66 -12.58
C ALA A 280 -3.61 4.90 -12.91
N GLY A 281 -4.37 5.56 -12.03
CA GLY A 281 -5.81 5.79 -12.19
C GLY A 281 -6.67 4.54 -12.02
N VAL A 282 -6.16 3.54 -11.30
CA VAL A 282 -6.89 2.33 -10.92
C VAL A 282 -7.43 2.54 -9.50
N LEU A 283 -8.75 2.60 -9.38
CA LEU A 283 -9.40 2.76 -8.08
C LEU A 283 -10.02 1.42 -7.69
N GLY A 284 -9.43 0.72 -6.73
CA GLY A 284 -9.94 -0.54 -6.18
C GLY A 284 -8.87 -1.57 -5.91
N GLU A 285 -9.03 -2.29 -4.81
CA GLU A 285 -8.17 -3.41 -4.42
C GLU A 285 -8.61 -4.69 -5.14
N GLY A 286 -7.64 -5.57 -5.43
CA GLY A 286 -7.91 -6.91 -5.95
C GLY A 286 -8.45 -6.97 -7.38
N ASP A 287 -8.15 -5.97 -8.22
CA ASP A 287 -8.61 -5.88 -9.62
C ASP A 287 -8.30 -7.14 -10.46
N LEU A 288 -7.25 -7.88 -10.07
CA LEU A 288 -6.83 -9.13 -10.73
C LEU A 288 -7.88 -10.25 -10.58
N TYR A 289 -8.57 -10.31 -9.45
CA TYR A 289 -9.51 -11.39 -9.10
C TYR A 289 -10.98 -11.02 -9.35
N LEU A 290 -11.26 -9.75 -9.69
CA LEU A 290 -12.61 -9.29 -9.96
C LEU A 290 -13.11 -9.76 -11.35
N ALA A 291 -14.42 -9.95 -11.46
CA ALA A 291 -15.06 -10.23 -12.75
C ALA A 291 -14.84 -9.04 -13.72
N ALA A 292 -14.56 -9.34 -15.01
CA ALA A 292 -14.22 -8.35 -16.03
C ALA A 292 -15.19 -7.15 -16.11
N PHE A 293 -16.48 -7.36 -15.92
CA PHE A 293 -17.47 -6.29 -15.91
C PHE A 293 -17.33 -5.34 -14.71
N LYS A 294 -17.03 -5.87 -13.52
CA LYS A 294 -16.78 -5.06 -12.32
C LYS A 294 -15.50 -4.23 -12.50
N THR A 295 -14.43 -4.85 -12.99
CA THR A 295 -13.17 -4.19 -13.34
C THR A 295 -13.37 -3.07 -14.37
N ALA A 296 -14.10 -3.33 -15.45
CA ALA A 296 -14.41 -2.31 -16.46
C ALA A 296 -15.18 -1.12 -15.86
N ARG A 297 -16.12 -1.39 -14.97
CA ARG A 297 -16.93 -0.35 -14.30
C ARG A 297 -16.08 0.50 -13.35
N SER A 298 -15.14 -0.11 -12.59
CA SER A 298 -14.26 0.65 -11.67
C SER A 298 -13.35 1.63 -12.43
N ARG A 299 -12.84 1.23 -13.60
CA ARG A 299 -11.95 2.05 -14.45
C ARG A 299 -12.70 3.07 -15.29
N PHE A 300 -14.00 2.88 -15.52
CA PHE A 300 -14.78 3.72 -16.43
C PHE A 300 -14.77 5.22 -16.08
N GLY A 301 -14.93 5.55 -14.81
CA GLY A 301 -14.95 6.94 -14.34
C GLY A 301 -13.65 7.67 -14.66
N TRP A 302 -12.52 7.02 -14.43
CA TRP A 302 -11.20 7.59 -14.72
C TRP A 302 -10.95 7.77 -16.22
N LEU A 303 -11.31 6.76 -17.00
CA LEU A 303 -11.21 6.82 -18.47
C LEU A 303 -12.10 7.91 -19.05
N ALA A 304 -13.29 8.15 -18.49
CA ALA A 304 -14.18 9.23 -18.90
C ALA A 304 -13.57 10.62 -18.64
N ILE A 305 -12.92 10.81 -17.49
CA ILE A 305 -12.18 12.05 -17.19
C ILE A 305 -11.03 12.24 -18.19
N ASN A 306 -10.24 11.20 -18.46
CA ASN A 306 -9.17 11.26 -19.46
C ASN A 306 -9.69 11.59 -20.86
N LEU A 307 -10.86 11.08 -21.23
CA LEU A 307 -11.49 11.44 -22.51
C LEU A 307 -11.84 12.92 -22.58
N ILE A 308 -12.39 13.48 -21.51
CA ILE A 308 -12.71 14.92 -21.43
C ILE A 308 -11.43 15.76 -21.60
N THR A 309 -10.35 15.40 -20.93
CA THR A 309 -9.07 16.12 -21.03
C THR A 309 -8.46 16.00 -22.43
N ALA A 310 -8.58 14.85 -23.10
CA ALA A 310 -8.15 14.66 -24.47
C ALA A 310 -8.97 15.53 -25.46
N ILE A 311 -10.28 15.68 -25.22
CA ILE A 311 -11.13 16.59 -26.00
C ILE A 311 -10.67 18.05 -25.83
N LEU A 312 -10.33 18.47 -24.60
CA LEU A 312 -9.81 19.82 -24.34
C LEU A 312 -8.48 20.08 -25.07
N ALA A 313 -7.58 19.09 -25.08
CA ALA A 313 -6.35 19.15 -25.86
C ALA A 313 -6.64 19.24 -27.36
N SER A 314 -7.60 18.47 -27.86
CA SER A 314 -8.04 18.52 -29.28
C SER A 314 -8.64 19.87 -29.66
N ILE A 315 -9.41 20.52 -28.79
CA ILE A 315 -9.92 21.87 -28.99
C ILE A 315 -8.77 22.87 -29.11
N SER A 316 -7.72 22.74 -28.31
CA SER A 316 -6.53 23.61 -28.39
C SER A 316 -5.81 23.48 -29.75
N ILE A 317 -5.75 22.26 -30.29
CA ILE A 317 -5.20 22.00 -31.64
C ILE A 317 -6.07 22.64 -32.73
N ALA A 318 -7.40 22.54 -32.62
CA ALA A 318 -8.33 23.08 -33.59
C ALA A 318 -8.20 24.60 -33.79
N LEU A 319 -7.72 25.35 -32.77
CA LEU A 319 -7.42 26.78 -32.90
C LEU A 319 -6.32 27.08 -33.94
N PHE A 320 -5.50 26.11 -34.29
CA PHE A 320 -4.39 26.21 -35.22
C PHE A 320 -4.60 25.40 -36.52
N SER A 321 -5.86 25.06 -36.86
CA SER A 321 -6.18 24.24 -38.05
C SER A 321 -5.59 24.81 -39.35
N THR A 322 -5.67 26.13 -39.54
CA THR A 322 -5.11 26.80 -40.74
C THR A 322 -3.58 26.65 -40.84
N ALA A 323 -2.87 26.60 -39.72
CA ALA A 323 -1.44 26.37 -39.70
C ALA A 323 -1.10 24.93 -40.10
N ILE A 324 -1.86 23.96 -39.58
CA ILE A 324 -1.71 22.54 -39.88
C ILE A 324 -2.04 22.24 -41.34
N GLU A 325 -3.09 22.84 -41.89
CA GLU A 325 -3.45 22.71 -43.32
C GLU A 325 -2.33 23.17 -44.25
N LYS A 326 -1.65 24.27 -43.92
CA LYS A 326 -0.52 24.78 -44.71
C LYS A 326 0.75 23.93 -44.56
N LEU A 327 0.98 23.36 -43.38
CA LEU A 327 2.18 22.60 -43.09
C LEU A 327 1.86 21.30 -42.33
N VAL A 328 1.58 20.23 -43.07
CA VAL A 328 1.20 18.92 -42.54
C VAL A 328 2.28 18.31 -41.59
N SER A 329 3.55 18.70 -41.79
CA SER A 329 4.65 18.27 -40.91
C SER A 329 4.41 18.66 -39.44
N LEU A 330 3.65 19.70 -39.15
CA LEU A 330 3.28 20.04 -37.77
C LEU A 330 2.46 18.93 -37.13
N ALA A 331 1.47 18.38 -37.84
CA ALA A 331 0.67 17.26 -37.32
C ALA A 331 1.51 16.02 -37.04
N ILE A 332 2.53 15.73 -37.85
CA ILE A 332 3.45 14.60 -37.68
C ILE A 332 4.31 14.77 -36.42
N LEU A 333 4.67 16.00 -36.08
CA LEU A 333 5.56 16.32 -34.96
C LEU A 333 4.84 16.50 -33.62
N MET A 334 3.52 16.76 -33.61
CA MET A 334 2.73 16.97 -32.41
C MET A 334 2.84 15.84 -31.38
N PRO A 335 2.79 14.55 -31.76
CA PRO A 335 2.92 13.44 -30.80
C PRO A 335 4.25 13.45 -30.02
N ILE A 336 5.33 13.94 -30.63
CA ILE A 336 6.64 14.03 -29.98
C ILE A 336 6.58 15.05 -28.84
N VAL A 337 6.00 16.22 -29.10
CA VAL A 337 5.89 17.28 -28.09
C VAL A 337 5.03 16.83 -26.91
N ALA A 338 3.84 16.29 -27.18
CA ALA A 338 2.93 15.81 -26.12
C ALA A 338 3.54 14.68 -25.31
N SER A 339 4.07 13.64 -25.97
CA SER A 339 4.66 12.49 -25.30
C SER A 339 5.82 12.88 -24.39
N MET A 340 6.72 13.74 -24.84
CA MET A 340 7.89 14.15 -24.05
C MET A 340 7.51 15.01 -22.84
N GLY A 341 6.54 15.93 -23.00
CA GLY A 341 6.01 16.72 -21.88
C GLY A 341 5.31 15.87 -20.83
N GLY A 342 4.42 14.98 -21.25
CA GLY A 342 3.72 14.06 -20.36
C GLY A 342 4.68 13.13 -19.59
N ASN A 343 5.65 12.53 -20.28
CA ASN A 343 6.62 11.63 -19.66
C ASN A 343 7.52 12.36 -18.65
N ALA A 344 8.10 13.50 -19.01
CA ALA A 344 8.96 14.28 -18.11
C ALA A 344 8.18 14.79 -16.88
N GLY A 345 6.94 15.25 -17.10
CA GLY A 345 6.08 15.69 -16.00
C GLY A 345 5.73 14.54 -15.05
N THR A 346 5.39 13.36 -15.59
CA THR A 346 5.09 12.17 -14.77
C THR A 346 6.30 11.72 -13.96
N GLN A 347 7.52 11.79 -14.50
CA GLN A 347 8.74 11.48 -13.75
C GLN A 347 8.88 12.42 -12.53
N THR A 348 8.78 13.73 -12.74
CA THR A 348 8.83 14.71 -11.66
C THR A 348 7.71 14.52 -10.66
N LEU A 349 6.48 14.28 -11.14
CA LEU A 349 5.31 14.03 -10.30
C LEU A 349 5.51 12.82 -9.38
N THR A 350 5.96 11.69 -9.92
CA THR A 350 6.19 10.46 -9.15
C THR A 350 7.21 10.69 -8.04
N VAL A 351 8.31 11.39 -8.34
CA VAL A 351 9.33 11.75 -7.33
C VAL A 351 8.74 12.67 -6.26
N ALA A 352 7.95 13.68 -6.65
CA ALA A 352 7.35 14.62 -5.72
C ALA A 352 6.30 13.95 -4.79
N VAL A 353 5.41 13.13 -5.36
CA VAL A 353 4.39 12.38 -4.58
C VAL A 353 5.07 11.44 -3.59
N ARG A 354 6.08 10.67 -4.02
CA ARG A 354 6.84 9.80 -3.12
C ARG A 354 7.52 10.59 -1.99
N ALA A 355 8.21 11.69 -2.33
CA ALA A 355 8.90 12.52 -1.34
C ALA A 355 7.92 13.15 -0.32
N MET A 356 6.65 13.35 -0.70
CA MET A 356 5.60 13.77 0.22
C MET A 356 5.14 12.61 1.12
N ALA A 357 4.97 11.42 0.57
CA ALA A 357 4.58 10.23 1.30
C ALA A 357 5.63 9.85 2.36
N THR A 358 6.94 9.92 2.02
CA THR A 358 8.08 9.67 2.92
C THR A 358 8.43 10.86 3.83
N ARG A 359 7.67 11.97 3.76
CA ARG A 359 7.95 13.22 4.50
C ARG A 359 9.31 13.88 4.21
N GLU A 360 9.96 13.49 3.13
CA GLU A 360 11.18 14.15 2.64
C GLU A 360 10.87 15.53 2.05
N LEU A 361 9.71 15.67 1.40
CA LEU A 361 9.19 16.95 0.90
C LEU A 361 8.26 17.57 1.94
N THR A 362 8.73 18.67 2.52
CA THR A 362 8.02 19.43 3.56
C THR A 362 7.78 20.89 3.10
N SER A 363 6.93 21.62 3.80
CA SER A 363 6.72 23.05 3.51
C SER A 363 8.00 23.89 3.61
N SER A 364 8.99 23.46 4.40
CA SER A 364 10.24 24.16 4.60
C SER A 364 11.23 24.01 3.43
N ASN A 365 11.18 22.91 2.67
CA ASN A 365 12.09 22.65 1.56
C ASN A 365 11.42 22.63 0.17
N SER A 366 10.09 22.81 0.12
CA SER A 366 9.30 22.74 -1.12
C SER A 366 9.82 23.69 -2.22
N LEU A 367 10.16 24.93 -1.88
CA LEU A 367 10.70 25.91 -2.86
C LEU A 367 12.06 25.46 -3.44
N ARG A 368 12.90 24.81 -2.64
CA ARG A 368 14.18 24.29 -3.11
C ARG A 368 13.99 23.13 -4.09
N VAL A 369 13.09 22.20 -3.76
CA VAL A 369 12.76 21.07 -4.63
C VAL A 369 12.12 21.57 -5.92
N PHE A 370 11.18 22.49 -5.85
CA PHE A 370 10.55 23.12 -6.99
C PHE A 370 11.58 23.78 -7.93
N GLY A 371 12.49 24.59 -7.39
CA GLY A 371 13.56 25.23 -8.17
C GLY A 371 14.51 24.19 -8.83
N LYS A 372 14.80 23.09 -8.12
CA LYS A 372 15.61 21.99 -8.67
C LYS A 372 14.90 21.35 -9.88
N GLU A 373 13.61 21.06 -9.78
CA GLU A 373 12.86 20.40 -10.87
C GLU A 373 12.72 21.30 -12.12
N ILE A 374 12.60 22.61 -11.94
CA ILE A 374 12.67 23.58 -13.07
C ILE A 374 14.04 23.48 -13.76
N LEU A 375 15.14 23.43 -13.01
CA LEU A 375 16.49 23.30 -13.58
C LEU A 375 16.68 21.97 -14.30
N VAL A 376 16.16 20.87 -13.74
CA VAL A 376 16.16 19.54 -14.39
C VAL A 376 15.39 19.60 -15.71
N GLY A 377 14.21 20.22 -15.72
CA GLY A 377 13.42 20.46 -16.92
C GLY A 377 14.17 21.31 -17.95
N ALA A 378 14.89 22.35 -17.52
CA ALA A 378 15.68 23.20 -18.41
C ALA A 378 16.88 22.45 -19.03
N TYR A 379 17.64 21.67 -18.24
CA TYR A 379 18.77 20.88 -18.76
C TYR A 379 18.31 19.82 -19.74
N ASN A 380 17.31 19.02 -19.38
CA ASN A 380 16.72 18.04 -20.30
C ASN A 380 16.10 18.71 -21.50
N GLY A 381 15.39 19.83 -21.29
CA GLY A 381 14.81 20.63 -22.33
C GLY A 381 15.83 21.10 -23.36
N LEU A 382 16.97 21.63 -22.91
CA LEU A 382 18.03 22.09 -23.80
C LEU A 382 18.63 20.92 -24.62
N PHE A 383 18.89 19.80 -23.99
CA PHE A 383 19.45 18.62 -24.65
C PHE A 383 18.49 18.07 -25.71
N PHE A 384 17.23 17.83 -25.34
CA PHE A 384 16.23 17.26 -26.25
C PHE A 384 15.77 18.27 -27.31
N ALA A 385 15.76 19.57 -27.00
CA ALA A 385 15.53 20.63 -28.01
C ALA A 385 16.55 20.59 -29.14
N PHE A 386 17.84 20.50 -28.78
CA PHE A 386 18.92 20.38 -29.76
C PHE A 386 18.77 19.09 -30.59
N LEU A 387 18.55 17.95 -29.93
CA LEU A 387 18.45 16.67 -30.59
C LEU A 387 17.27 16.62 -31.57
N ILE A 388 16.05 16.99 -31.13
CA ILE A 388 14.86 16.94 -31.99
C ILE A 388 14.91 18.03 -33.07
N GLY A 389 15.51 19.18 -32.78
CA GLY A 389 15.70 20.27 -33.75
C GLY A 389 16.58 19.83 -34.93
N VAL A 390 17.70 19.16 -34.65
CA VAL A 390 18.60 18.61 -35.67
C VAL A 390 17.88 17.48 -36.47
N ILE A 391 17.25 16.54 -35.78
CA ILE A 391 16.52 15.43 -36.43
C ILE A 391 15.46 15.99 -37.36
N THR A 392 14.64 16.94 -36.91
CA THR A 392 13.56 17.52 -37.69
C THR A 392 14.08 18.34 -38.87
N GLY A 393 15.12 19.17 -38.66
CA GLY A 393 15.76 19.95 -39.68
C GLY A 393 16.33 19.10 -40.84
N VAL A 394 16.93 17.95 -40.50
CA VAL A 394 17.43 17.00 -41.50
C VAL A 394 16.28 16.22 -42.17
N TRP A 395 15.33 15.74 -41.39
CA TRP A 395 14.21 14.90 -41.88
C TRP A 395 13.32 15.64 -42.86
N PHE A 396 12.90 16.85 -42.53
CA PHE A 396 12.02 17.66 -43.37
C PHE A 396 12.78 18.63 -44.29
N LYS A 397 14.12 18.70 -44.20
CA LYS A 397 14.98 19.66 -44.91
C LYS A 397 14.58 21.11 -44.64
N ASP A 398 14.04 21.37 -43.47
CA ASP A 398 13.58 22.67 -43.00
C ASP A 398 14.17 22.97 -41.60
N TYR A 399 15.20 23.81 -41.61
CA TYR A 399 15.91 24.15 -40.34
C TYR A 399 15.07 25.09 -39.47
N LEU A 400 14.13 25.87 -40.05
CA LEU A 400 13.25 26.74 -39.28
C LEU A 400 12.23 25.91 -38.51
N LEU A 401 11.65 24.89 -39.15
CA LEU A 401 10.79 23.90 -38.46
C LEU A 401 11.54 23.16 -37.34
N GLY A 402 12.82 22.81 -37.61
CA GLY A 402 13.69 22.22 -36.57
C GLY A 402 13.89 23.14 -35.37
N LEU A 403 14.11 24.43 -35.60
CA LEU A 403 14.22 25.41 -34.51
C LEU A 403 12.92 25.56 -33.72
N ILE A 404 11.78 25.59 -34.39
CA ILE A 404 10.47 25.75 -33.77
C ILE A 404 10.16 24.57 -32.83
N ILE A 405 10.35 23.32 -33.28
CA ILE A 405 10.11 22.16 -32.43
C ILE A 405 11.11 22.09 -31.28
N GLY A 406 12.37 22.49 -31.55
CA GLY A 406 13.38 22.57 -30.50
C GLY A 406 12.96 23.55 -29.40
N LEU A 407 12.57 24.76 -29.73
CA LEU A 407 12.08 25.74 -28.76
C LEU A 407 10.83 25.25 -28.03
N ALA A 408 9.87 24.68 -28.78
CA ALA A 408 8.66 24.11 -28.16
C ALA A 408 9.00 23.00 -27.16
N MET A 409 9.94 22.11 -27.48
CA MET A 409 10.42 21.05 -26.60
C MET A 409 11.08 21.61 -25.34
N LEU A 410 11.93 22.62 -25.48
CA LEU A 410 12.57 23.29 -24.34
C LEU A 410 11.53 23.82 -23.35
N PHE A 411 10.58 24.62 -23.85
CA PHE A 411 9.55 25.20 -23.01
C PHE A 411 8.62 24.12 -22.41
N ASN A 412 8.25 23.11 -23.19
CA ASN A 412 7.37 22.05 -22.72
C ASN A 412 8.01 21.23 -21.59
N LEU A 413 9.32 20.93 -21.67
CA LEU A 413 10.04 20.20 -20.61
C LEU A 413 10.25 21.04 -19.33
N ILE A 414 10.45 22.35 -19.47
CA ILE A 414 10.46 23.26 -18.32
C ILE A 414 9.10 23.29 -17.64
N LEU A 415 8.02 23.41 -18.42
CA LEU A 415 6.65 23.36 -17.88
C LEU A 415 6.33 22.03 -17.24
N ALA A 416 6.75 20.92 -17.83
CA ALA A 416 6.58 19.58 -17.30
C ALA A 416 7.24 19.43 -15.90
N GLY A 417 8.50 19.88 -15.74
CA GLY A 417 9.17 19.91 -14.44
C GLY A 417 8.49 20.84 -13.44
N THR A 418 8.06 22.01 -13.91
CA THR A 418 7.37 23.00 -13.07
C THR A 418 6.03 22.47 -12.53
N PHE A 419 5.16 21.99 -13.42
CA PHE A 419 3.83 21.51 -13.04
C PHE A 419 3.89 20.13 -12.37
N GLY A 420 4.85 19.27 -12.75
CA GLY A 420 5.08 18.00 -12.09
C GLY A 420 5.40 18.14 -10.60
N ALA A 421 6.14 19.19 -10.23
CA ALA A 421 6.43 19.50 -8.82
C ALA A 421 5.31 20.33 -8.16
N ALA A 422 4.72 21.31 -8.87
CA ALA A 422 3.75 22.23 -8.30
C ALA A 422 2.41 21.57 -7.98
N ILE A 423 1.90 20.71 -8.88
CA ILE A 423 0.56 20.12 -8.75
C ILE A 423 0.41 19.33 -7.44
N PRO A 424 1.32 18.39 -7.06
CA PRO A 424 1.21 17.65 -5.80
C PRO A 424 1.22 18.58 -4.58
N ILE A 425 2.06 19.62 -4.59
CA ILE A 425 2.15 20.58 -3.49
C ILE A 425 0.84 21.36 -3.35
N ILE A 426 0.26 21.81 -4.47
CA ILE A 426 -1.01 22.55 -4.48
C ILE A 426 -2.16 21.66 -4.01
N LEU A 427 -2.26 20.43 -4.51
CA LEU A 427 -3.31 19.48 -4.11
C LEU A 427 -3.23 19.16 -2.61
N SER A 428 -2.03 18.94 -2.10
CA SER A 428 -1.81 18.72 -0.66
C SER A 428 -2.25 19.91 0.20
N TYR A 429 -2.00 21.15 -0.27
CA TYR A 429 -2.46 22.36 0.42
C TYR A 429 -3.98 22.40 0.53
N PHE A 430 -4.70 21.94 -0.50
CA PHE A 430 -6.16 21.79 -0.50
C PHE A 430 -6.66 20.53 0.19
N LYS A 431 -5.77 19.72 0.79
CA LYS A 431 -6.08 18.41 1.42
C LYS A 431 -6.69 17.40 0.45
N ILE A 432 -6.39 17.52 -0.84
CA ILE A 432 -6.72 16.56 -1.88
C ILE A 432 -5.53 15.61 -2.01
N ASP A 433 -5.82 14.31 -2.14
CA ASP A 433 -4.76 13.30 -2.33
C ASP A 433 -4.04 13.54 -3.68
N PRO A 434 -2.73 13.85 -3.66
CA PRO A 434 -1.98 14.12 -4.88
C PRO A 434 -1.87 12.91 -5.81
N ALA A 435 -1.90 11.68 -5.29
CA ALA A 435 -1.77 10.47 -6.09
C ALA A 435 -2.95 10.26 -7.04
N VAL A 436 -4.16 10.69 -6.64
CA VAL A 436 -5.38 10.47 -7.42
C VAL A 436 -5.49 11.42 -8.61
N ALA A 437 -5.34 12.74 -8.39
CA ALA A 437 -5.73 13.74 -9.39
C ALA A 437 -4.56 14.28 -10.22
N ALA A 438 -3.33 14.17 -9.70
CA ALA A 438 -2.20 14.91 -10.23
C ALA A 438 -1.80 14.48 -11.65
N THR A 439 -1.86 13.19 -11.96
CA THR A 439 -1.45 12.67 -13.28
C THR A 439 -2.32 13.23 -14.41
N VAL A 440 -3.65 13.24 -14.24
CA VAL A 440 -4.57 13.74 -15.28
C VAL A 440 -4.45 15.25 -15.46
N ILE A 441 -4.35 15.98 -14.36
CA ILE A 441 -4.18 17.44 -14.40
C ILE A 441 -2.85 17.77 -15.10
N LEU A 442 -1.78 17.05 -14.77
CA LEU A 442 -0.46 17.26 -15.33
C LEU A 442 -0.45 17.02 -16.85
N THR A 443 -0.92 15.85 -17.29
CA THR A 443 -0.95 15.50 -18.73
C THR A 443 -1.81 16.47 -19.50
N THR A 444 -2.95 16.87 -18.96
CA THR A 444 -3.80 17.90 -19.58
C THR A 444 -3.07 19.21 -19.78
N ILE A 445 -2.38 19.71 -18.76
CA ILE A 445 -1.63 20.97 -18.83
C ILE A 445 -0.48 20.86 -19.82
N THR A 446 0.31 19.79 -19.76
CA THR A 446 1.47 19.60 -20.65
C THR A 446 1.06 19.43 -22.10
N ASP A 447 -0.05 18.75 -22.37
CA ASP A 447 -0.56 18.58 -23.74
C ASP A 447 -1.09 19.91 -24.30
N ILE A 448 -1.98 20.59 -23.57
CA ILE A 448 -2.55 21.86 -24.03
C ILE A 448 -1.46 22.90 -24.22
N LEU A 449 -0.60 23.12 -23.23
CA LEU A 449 0.47 24.11 -23.32
C LEU A 449 1.53 23.70 -24.37
N GLY A 450 1.87 22.42 -24.46
CA GLY A 450 2.77 21.90 -25.46
C GLY A 450 2.28 22.15 -26.87
N PHE A 451 1.01 21.88 -27.18
CA PHE A 451 0.42 22.17 -28.48
C PHE A 451 0.30 23.66 -28.76
N VAL A 452 -0.15 24.46 -27.77
CA VAL A 452 -0.27 25.92 -27.95
C VAL A 452 1.10 26.56 -28.20
N ILE A 453 2.14 26.15 -27.50
CA ILE A 453 3.50 26.67 -27.70
C ILE A 453 4.02 26.23 -29.07
N PHE A 454 3.93 24.94 -29.40
CA PHE A 454 4.46 24.43 -30.66
C PHE A 454 3.75 25.01 -31.88
N LEU A 455 2.43 24.92 -31.92
CA LEU A 455 1.61 25.43 -33.06
C LEU A 455 1.59 26.96 -33.07
N GLY A 456 1.61 27.61 -31.91
CA GLY A 456 1.69 29.06 -31.79
C GLY A 456 3.00 29.61 -32.35
N LEU A 457 4.15 29.02 -31.99
CA LEU A 457 5.45 29.37 -32.56
C LEU A 457 5.49 29.11 -34.07
N ALA A 458 4.93 27.99 -34.54
CA ALA A 458 4.86 27.68 -35.95
C ALA A 458 4.00 28.68 -36.68
N ASN A 459 2.83 29.05 -36.16
CA ASN A 459 1.97 30.06 -36.75
C ASN A 459 2.60 31.45 -36.80
N TYR A 460 3.37 31.81 -35.76
CA TYR A 460 4.04 33.12 -35.68
C TYR A 460 5.25 33.24 -36.61
N LEU A 461 6.06 32.16 -36.74
CA LEU A 461 7.36 32.21 -37.44
C LEU A 461 7.28 31.73 -38.90
N LEU A 462 6.29 30.92 -39.27
CA LEU A 462 6.16 30.32 -40.60
C LEU A 462 4.99 30.91 -41.41
N MET A 463 4.12 31.70 -40.80
CA MET A 463 2.94 32.27 -41.42
C MET A 463 2.90 33.78 -41.30
#